data_a1d95fdcdc00c0b6ddedb41c1677ff64
#
_entry.id   a1d95fdcdc00c0b6ddedb41c1677ff64
#
_cell.length_a   1.000
_cell.length_b   1.000
_cell.length_c   1.000
_cell.angle_alpha   90.00
_cell.angle_beta   90.00
_cell.angle_gamma   90.00
#
_symmetry.space_group_name_H-M   'P 1'
#
loop_
_entity.id
_entity.type
_entity.pdbx_description
1 polymer ?
#
loop_
_entity_poly.entity_id
_entity_poly.type
_entity_poly.pdbx_seq_one_letter_code
_entity_poly.pdbx_strand_id
1 'polypeptide(L)'
;MSAIEIAAEVTAPWASLYDGSKLVSTAVLFFHLGGLLLGGGFAIAADRTTLRMLRAGTTARRVQLDELRAVHRPVVIGLSATFLSGLLMLAADVETFLPAPLFWLKMGVIGALLANGVELQRSGAALRHGSDGARLAWRRLETASRASMFLWFGSLLLGTALLAA
;
A
#
# COMPACT_ATOMS: atom_id res chain seq x y z
N MET A 1 17.23 28.44 -10.69
CA MET A 1 16.09 27.76 -10.00
C MET A 1 16.43 26.30 -9.84
N SER A 2 16.32 25.77 -8.64
CA SER A 2 16.44 24.34 -8.40
C SER A 2 15.22 23.58 -8.93
N ALA A 3 15.33 22.27 -9.12
CA ALA A 3 14.18 21.46 -9.56
C ALA A 3 13.01 21.52 -8.55
N ILE A 4 13.32 21.71 -7.26
CA ILE A 4 12.30 21.84 -6.19
C ILE A 4 11.57 23.18 -6.33
N GLU A 5 12.28 24.28 -6.57
CA GLU A 5 11.68 25.61 -6.79
C GLU A 5 10.73 25.61 -7.99
N ILE A 6 11.13 24.95 -9.10
CA ILE A 6 10.26 24.81 -10.29
C ILE A 6 9.00 24.00 -9.93
N ALA A 7 9.18 22.88 -9.22
CA ALA A 7 8.04 22.05 -8.81
C ALA A 7 7.08 22.82 -7.89
N ALA A 8 7.61 23.58 -6.91
CA ALA A 8 6.83 24.41 -6.00
C ALA A 8 6.03 25.48 -6.75
N GLU A 9 6.66 26.17 -7.72
CA GLU A 9 5.97 27.16 -8.55
C GLU A 9 4.82 26.57 -9.37
N VAL A 10 5.04 25.39 -9.98
CA VAL A 10 4.00 24.69 -10.74
C VAL A 10 2.85 24.23 -9.86
N THR A 11 3.11 23.82 -8.62
CA THR A 11 2.08 23.35 -7.70
C THR A 11 1.48 24.44 -6.82
N ALA A 12 1.98 25.67 -6.86
CA ALA A 12 1.54 26.79 -6.03
C ALA A 12 0.02 27.05 -6.04
N PRO A 13 -0.71 26.99 -7.18
CA PRO A 13 -2.15 27.16 -7.17
C PRO A 13 -2.89 26.08 -6.35
N TRP A 14 -2.40 24.83 -6.41
CA TRP A 14 -2.94 23.74 -5.62
C TRP A 14 -2.59 23.89 -4.14
N ALA A 15 -1.34 24.21 -3.80
CA ALA A 15 -0.88 24.45 -2.44
C ALA A 15 -1.72 25.52 -1.76
N SER A 16 -1.95 26.66 -2.43
CA SER A 16 -2.81 27.73 -1.94
C SER A 16 -4.26 27.28 -1.68
N LEU A 17 -4.85 26.48 -2.58
CA LEU A 17 -6.19 25.92 -2.39
C LEU A 17 -6.24 24.93 -1.22
N TYR A 18 -5.24 24.07 -1.09
CA TYR A 18 -5.12 23.07 -0.03
C TYR A 18 -5.03 23.73 1.35
N ASP A 19 -4.17 24.73 1.50
CA ASP A 19 -3.95 25.46 2.77
C ASP A 19 -5.11 26.40 3.09
N GLY A 20 -5.67 27.04 2.08
CA GLY A 20 -6.79 28.00 2.23
C GLY A 20 -8.13 27.32 2.53
N SER A 21 -8.30 26.03 2.27
CA SER A 21 -9.57 25.34 2.43
C SER A 21 -9.48 24.12 3.36
N LYS A 22 -9.99 24.27 4.58
CA LYS A 22 -10.11 23.15 5.53
C LYS A 22 -10.91 21.97 4.97
N LEU A 23 -11.89 22.22 4.09
CA LEU A 23 -12.66 21.15 3.47
C LEU A 23 -11.79 20.33 2.52
N VAL A 24 -10.98 20.97 1.69
CA VAL A 24 -10.09 20.30 0.72
C VAL A 24 -9.04 19.49 1.45
N SER A 25 -8.30 20.09 2.39
CA SER A 25 -7.26 19.39 3.16
C SER A 25 -7.82 18.21 3.96
N THR A 26 -8.98 18.40 4.61
CA THR A 26 -9.65 17.31 5.34
C THR A 26 -10.10 16.19 4.41
N ALA A 27 -10.66 16.51 3.24
CA ALA A 27 -11.09 15.51 2.27
C ALA A 27 -9.90 14.68 1.73
N VAL A 28 -8.81 15.35 1.36
CA VAL A 28 -7.59 14.64 0.90
C VAL A 28 -7.03 13.74 1.98
N LEU A 29 -6.94 14.22 3.22
CA LEU A 29 -6.49 13.42 4.36
C LEU A 29 -7.45 12.25 4.63
N PHE A 30 -8.75 12.46 4.56
CA PHE A 30 -9.75 11.40 4.72
C PHE A 30 -9.58 10.29 3.68
N PHE A 31 -9.41 10.64 2.40
CA PHE A 31 -9.15 9.65 1.36
C PHE A 31 -7.82 8.93 1.54
N HIS A 32 -6.79 9.62 2.05
CA HIS A 32 -5.49 9.03 2.33
C HIS A 32 -5.58 7.98 3.45
N LEU A 33 -6.15 8.36 4.58
CA LEU A 33 -6.30 7.46 5.74
C LEU A 33 -7.34 6.37 5.48
N GLY A 34 -8.48 6.72 4.86
CA GLY A 34 -9.53 5.78 4.48
C GLY A 34 -9.03 4.74 3.48
N GLY A 35 -8.25 5.16 2.48
CA GLY A 35 -7.59 4.27 1.53
C GLY A 35 -6.59 3.33 2.20
N LEU A 36 -5.78 3.84 3.13
CA LEU A 36 -4.84 3.06 3.91
C LEU A 36 -5.57 2.02 4.79
N LEU A 37 -6.65 2.42 5.45
CA LEU A 37 -7.47 1.54 6.28
C LEU A 37 -8.15 0.46 5.44
N LEU A 38 -8.75 0.83 4.31
CA LEU A 38 -9.41 -0.09 3.40
C LEU A 38 -8.39 -1.09 2.80
N GLY A 39 -7.35 -0.58 2.13
CA GLY A 39 -6.35 -1.41 1.46
C GLY A 39 -5.55 -2.27 2.45
N GLY A 40 -5.00 -1.65 3.49
CA GLY A 40 -4.20 -2.32 4.51
C GLY A 40 -5.02 -3.26 5.39
N GLY A 41 -6.23 -2.86 5.78
CA GLY A 41 -7.11 -3.69 6.60
C GLY A 41 -7.49 -5.00 5.89
N PHE A 42 -7.93 -4.92 4.64
CA PHE A 42 -8.25 -6.11 3.84
C PHE A 42 -7.01 -6.98 3.55
N ALA A 43 -5.87 -6.36 3.21
CA ALA A 43 -4.63 -7.08 2.95
C ALA A 43 -4.16 -7.84 4.20
N ILE A 44 -4.07 -7.18 5.36
CA ILE A 44 -3.63 -7.80 6.61
C ILE A 44 -4.58 -8.92 7.05
N ALA A 45 -5.89 -8.74 6.90
CA ALA A 45 -6.88 -9.77 7.23
C ALA A 45 -6.70 -11.02 6.34
N ALA A 46 -6.53 -10.82 5.02
CA ALA A 46 -6.28 -11.89 4.07
C ALA A 46 -4.96 -12.61 4.33
N ASP A 47 -3.88 -11.87 4.62
CA ASP A 47 -2.57 -12.43 4.94
C ASP A 47 -2.60 -13.28 6.22
N ARG A 48 -3.26 -12.79 7.28
CA ARG A 48 -3.47 -13.57 8.52
C ARG A 48 -4.25 -14.86 8.25
N THR A 49 -5.30 -14.79 7.44
CA THR A 49 -6.10 -15.96 7.08
C THR A 49 -5.26 -16.94 6.26
N THR A 50 -4.49 -16.46 5.28
CA THR A 50 -3.55 -17.27 4.50
C THR A 50 -2.58 -18.03 5.41
N LEU A 51 -1.93 -17.35 6.35
CA LEU A 51 -0.98 -17.97 7.28
C LEU A 51 -1.62 -19.01 8.19
N ARG A 52 -2.90 -18.83 8.58
CA ARG A 52 -3.65 -19.85 9.33
C ARG A 52 -3.98 -21.08 8.47
N MET A 53 -4.47 -20.86 7.24
CA MET A 53 -4.90 -21.91 6.34
C MET A 53 -3.73 -22.76 5.81
N LEU A 54 -2.51 -22.20 5.78
CA LEU A 54 -1.29 -22.97 5.47
C LEU A 54 -1.04 -24.12 6.47
N ARG A 55 -1.51 -23.98 7.71
CA ARG A 55 -1.43 -24.99 8.77
C ARG A 55 -2.61 -25.95 8.77
N ALA A 56 -3.70 -25.58 8.09
CA ALA A 56 -4.90 -26.41 7.92
C ALA A 56 -4.77 -27.28 6.65
N GLY A 57 -5.62 -28.29 6.49
CA GLY A 57 -5.55 -29.23 5.36
C GLY A 57 -5.79 -28.62 3.98
N THR A 58 -5.72 -29.44 2.94
CA THR A 58 -5.79 -29.04 1.53
C THR A 58 -7.08 -28.34 1.13
N THR A 59 -8.23 -28.74 1.71
CA THR A 59 -9.53 -28.09 1.44
C THR A 59 -9.56 -26.65 1.89
N ALA A 60 -9.05 -26.34 3.09
CA ALA A 60 -8.95 -24.98 3.61
C ALA A 60 -8.08 -24.09 2.73
N ARG A 61 -7.00 -24.63 2.17
CA ARG A 61 -6.11 -23.89 1.25
C ARG A 61 -6.80 -23.48 -0.05
N ARG A 62 -7.68 -24.32 -0.60
CA ARG A 62 -8.44 -23.96 -1.82
C ARG A 62 -9.40 -22.82 -1.57
N VAL A 63 -10.18 -22.86 -0.50
CA VAL A 63 -11.09 -21.79 -0.11
C VAL A 63 -10.33 -20.45 0.05
N GLN A 64 -9.14 -20.49 0.66
CA GLN A 64 -8.33 -19.29 0.83
C GLN A 64 -7.88 -18.67 -0.50
N LEU A 65 -7.59 -19.47 -1.53
CA LEU A 65 -7.20 -18.93 -2.84
C LEU A 65 -8.34 -18.14 -3.51
N ASP A 66 -9.58 -18.53 -3.30
CA ASP A 66 -10.75 -17.81 -3.80
C ASP A 66 -10.98 -16.51 -3.02
N GLU A 67 -10.81 -16.53 -1.69
CA GLU A 67 -10.88 -15.34 -0.85
C GLU A 67 -9.79 -14.31 -1.20
N LEU A 68 -8.55 -14.74 -1.47
CA LEU A 68 -7.47 -13.84 -1.92
C LEU A 68 -7.83 -13.09 -3.21
N ARG A 69 -8.57 -13.73 -4.12
CA ARG A 69 -9.06 -13.09 -5.33
C ARG A 69 -10.14 -12.04 -5.03
N ALA A 70 -11.05 -12.34 -4.13
CA ALA A 70 -12.13 -11.42 -3.75
C ALA A 70 -11.60 -10.16 -3.05
N VAL A 71 -10.57 -10.31 -2.22
CA VAL A 71 -9.93 -9.21 -1.48
C VAL A 71 -9.10 -8.29 -2.38
N HIS A 72 -8.69 -8.74 -3.56
CA HIS A 72 -7.81 -7.95 -4.43
C HIS A 72 -8.42 -6.59 -4.84
N ARG A 73 -9.70 -6.56 -5.21
CA ARG A 73 -10.37 -5.31 -5.62
C ARG A 73 -10.36 -4.23 -4.52
N PRO A 74 -10.85 -4.48 -3.29
CA PRO A 74 -10.81 -3.47 -2.23
C PRO A 74 -9.38 -3.04 -1.87
N VAL A 75 -8.39 -3.94 -1.92
CA VAL A 75 -6.99 -3.57 -1.70
C VAL A 75 -6.49 -2.61 -2.78
N VAL A 76 -6.76 -2.88 -4.05
CA VAL A 76 -6.35 -1.99 -5.16
C VAL A 76 -7.05 -0.64 -5.07
N ILE A 77 -8.36 -0.60 -4.77
CA ILE A 77 -9.10 0.65 -4.59
C ILE A 77 -8.48 1.47 -3.43
N GLY A 78 -8.23 0.84 -2.29
CA GLY A 78 -7.60 1.49 -1.14
C GLY A 78 -6.21 2.03 -1.46
N LEU A 79 -5.36 1.23 -2.12
CA LEU A 79 -4.02 1.66 -2.56
C LEU A 79 -4.09 2.83 -3.55
N SER A 80 -5.02 2.80 -4.52
CA SER A 80 -5.20 3.89 -5.47
C SER A 80 -5.64 5.18 -4.78
N ALA A 81 -6.58 5.09 -3.84
CA ALA A 81 -7.03 6.24 -3.06
C ALA A 81 -5.88 6.82 -2.22
N THR A 82 -5.12 5.97 -1.53
CA THR A 82 -3.95 6.39 -0.74
C THR A 82 -2.86 7.02 -1.63
N PHE A 83 -2.60 6.42 -2.80
CA PHE A 83 -1.59 6.93 -3.72
C PHE A 83 -1.97 8.30 -4.28
N LEU A 84 -3.19 8.43 -4.83
CA LEU A 84 -3.66 9.70 -5.41
C LEU A 84 -3.71 10.81 -4.36
N SER A 85 -4.27 10.54 -3.19
CA SER A 85 -4.30 11.52 -2.10
C SER A 85 -2.90 11.85 -1.58
N GLY A 86 -1.98 10.88 -1.54
CA GLY A 86 -0.58 11.11 -1.20
C GLY A 86 0.15 12.02 -2.21
N LEU A 87 -0.15 11.90 -3.51
CA LEU A 87 0.36 12.83 -4.53
C LEU A 87 -0.20 14.24 -4.35
N LEU A 88 -1.49 14.37 -3.99
CA LEU A 88 -2.08 15.66 -3.70
C LEU A 88 -1.47 16.34 -2.46
N MET A 89 -1.16 15.55 -1.41
CA MET A 89 -0.44 16.04 -0.24
C MET A 89 0.99 16.46 -0.57
N LEU A 90 1.71 15.66 -1.37
CA LEU A 90 3.04 16.00 -1.86
C LEU A 90 3.02 17.31 -2.67
N ALA A 91 2.06 17.46 -3.57
CA ALA A 91 1.92 18.66 -4.40
C ALA A 91 1.52 19.90 -3.58
N ALA A 92 0.96 19.74 -2.39
CA ALA A 92 0.65 20.84 -1.49
C ALA A 92 1.89 21.37 -0.75
N ASP A 93 2.90 20.52 -0.51
CA ASP A 93 4.11 20.90 0.23
C ASP A 93 5.36 20.18 -0.30
N VAL A 94 5.72 20.52 -1.53
CA VAL A 94 6.86 19.92 -2.24
C VAL A 94 8.19 20.25 -1.55
N GLU A 95 8.31 21.45 -1.00
CA GLU A 95 9.54 21.93 -0.38
C GLU A 95 9.88 21.19 0.91
N THR A 96 8.90 20.78 1.67
CA THR A 96 9.09 19.98 2.90
C THR A 96 9.33 18.51 2.58
N PHE A 97 8.55 17.91 1.67
CA PHE A 97 8.61 16.47 1.46
C PHE A 97 9.77 16.01 0.59
N LEU A 98 10.09 16.70 -0.51
CA LEU A 98 11.13 16.21 -1.43
C LEU A 98 12.54 16.14 -0.83
N PRO A 99 13.01 17.07 0.03
CA PRO A 99 14.32 16.95 0.67
C PRO A 99 14.30 16.00 1.87
N ALA A 100 13.13 15.59 2.38
CA ALA A 100 13.03 14.75 3.58
C ALA A 100 13.44 13.29 3.30
N PRO A 101 14.48 12.73 3.96
CA PRO A 101 14.90 11.35 3.73
C PRO A 101 13.83 10.33 4.13
N LEU A 102 13.00 10.63 5.12
CA LEU A 102 11.86 9.80 5.54
C LEU A 102 10.82 9.63 4.42
N PHE A 103 10.63 10.67 3.59
CA PHE A 103 9.75 10.58 2.42
C PHE A 103 10.24 9.51 1.45
N TRP A 104 11.52 9.51 1.09
CA TRP A 104 12.10 8.53 0.16
C TRP A 104 12.12 7.12 0.74
N LEU A 105 12.37 6.99 2.05
CA LEU A 105 12.26 5.71 2.73
C LEU A 105 10.83 5.16 2.65
N LYS A 106 9.82 6.00 2.88
CA LYS A 106 8.39 5.64 2.72
C LYS A 106 8.08 5.22 1.29
N MET A 107 8.59 5.94 0.28
CA MET A 107 8.41 5.56 -1.14
C MET A 107 9.04 4.19 -1.43
N GLY A 108 10.22 3.91 -0.89
CA GLY A 108 10.85 2.59 -0.98
C GLY A 108 10.00 1.47 -0.37
N VAL A 109 9.42 1.69 0.80
CA VAL A 109 8.50 0.73 1.46
C VAL A 109 7.22 0.52 0.64
N ILE A 110 6.65 1.58 0.06
CA ILE A 110 5.49 1.47 -0.83
C ILE A 110 5.85 0.68 -2.09
N GLY A 111 7.01 0.94 -2.70
CA GLY A 111 7.51 0.17 -3.84
C GLY A 111 7.67 -1.32 -3.51
N ALA A 112 8.24 -1.64 -2.35
CA ALA A 112 8.37 -3.00 -1.86
C ALA A 112 6.99 -3.65 -1.61
N LEU A 113 6.02 -2.91 -1.08
CA LEU A 113 4.65 -3.37 -0.86
C LEU A 113 3.95 -3.72 -2.19
N LEU A 114 4.09 -2.88 -3.21
CA LEU A 114 3.55 -3.14 -4.54
C LEU A 114 4.19 -4.38 -5.19
N ALA A 115 5.52 -4.51 -5.14
CA ALA A 115 6.24 -5.68 -5.63
C ALA A 115 5.80 -6.96 -4.91
N ASN A 116 5.64 -6.89 -3.59
CA ASN A 116 5.13 -7.99 -2.78
C ASN A 116 3.68 -8.37 -3.14
N GLY A 117 2.83 -7.39 -3.45
CA GLY A 117 1.47 -7.61 -3.93
C GLY A 117 1.43 -8.38 -5.26
N VAL A 118 2.34 -8.06 -6.18
CA VAL A 118 2.53 -8.81 -7.44
C VAL A 118 2.95 -10.26 -7.16
N GLU A 119 3.86 -10.48 -6.22
CA GLU A 119 4.30 -11.83 -5.85
C GLU A 119 3.15 -12.65 -5.22
N LEU A 120 2.32 -12.05 -4.36
CA LEU A 120 1.11 -12.68 -3.81
C LEU A 120 0.16 -13.13 -4.92
N GLN A 121 -0.07 -12.27 -5.91
CA GLN A 121 -0.94 -12.59 -7.05
C GLN A 121 -0.37 -13.72 -7.91
N ARG A 122 0.92 -13.67 -8.26
CA ARG A 122 1.60 -14.68 -9.06
C ARG A 122 1.58 -16.04 -8.36
N SER A 123 1.92 -16.07 -7.09
CA SER A 123 1.91 -17.28 -6.27
C SER A 123 0.49 -17.86 -6.16
N GLY A 124 -0.52 -17.04 -5.91
CA GLY A 124 -1.92 -17.45 -5.87
C GLY A 124 -2.43 -17.97 -7.22
N ALA A 125 -2.04 -17.34 -8.33
CA ALA A 125 -2.38 -17.79 -9.69
C ALA A 125 -1.75 -19.16 -10.01
N ALA A 126 -0.46 -19.33 -9.73
CA ALA A 126 0.24 -20.59 -9.94
C ALA A 126 -0.43 -21.76 -9.17
N LEU A 127 -0.87 -21.49 -7.93
CA LEU A 127 -1.54 -22.50 -7.11
C LEU A 127 -2.94 -22.88 -7.66
N ARG A 128 -3.66 -21.94 -8.25
CA ARG A 128 -4.98 -22.22 -8.87
C ARG A 128 -4.86 -23.06 -10.14
N HIS A 129 -3.80 -22.83 -10.92
CA HIS A 129 -3.57 -23.56 -12.18
C HIS A 129 -2.89 -24.94 -12.01
N GLY A 130 -2.63 -25.37 -10.77
CA GLY A 130 -2.12 -26.72 -10.50
C GLY A 130 -0.71 -26.97 -11.02
N SER A 131 0.18 -25.96 -10.91
CA SER A 131 1.57 -26.07 -11.39
C SER A 131 2.36 -27.13 -10.63
N ASP A 132 3.30 -27.81 -11.32
CA ASP A 132 4.24 -28.79 -10.74
C ASP A 132 5.09 -28.24 -9.59
N GLY A 133 5.15 -26.90 -9.45
CA GLY A 133 5.84 -26.15 -8.40
C GLY A 133 4.99 -25.79 -7.17
N ALA A 134 3.86 -26.46 -6.90
CA ALA A 134 2.91 -26.06 -5.85
C ALA A 134 3.57 -25.86 -4.47
N ARG A 135 4.55 -26.70 -4.09
CA ARG A 135 5.27 -26.53 -2.80
C ARG A 135 6.04 -25.20 -2.74
N LEU A 136 6.70 -24.82 -3.83
CA LEU A 136 7.43 -23.54 -3.91
C LEU A 136 6.46 -22.36 -3.91
N ALA A 137 5.36 -22.45 -4.65
CA ALA A 137 4.34 -21.41 -4.71
C ALA A 137 3.70 -21.17 -3.32
N TRP A 138 3.43 -22.22 -2.53
CA TRP A 138 2.96 -22.09 -1.15
C TRP A 138 3.99 -21.41 -0.23
N ARG A 139 5.28 -21.76 -0.35
CA ARG A 139 6.35 -21.09 0.41
C ARG A 139 6.46 -19.60 0.06
N ARG A 140 6.39 -19.26 -1.23
CA ARG A 140 6.41 -17.86 -1.69
C ARG A 140 5.20 -17.10 -1.15
N LEU A 141 4.01 -17.70 -1.23
CA LEU A 141 2.79 -17.09 -0.68
C LEU A 141 2.93 -16.83 0.84
N GLU A 142 3.48 -17.80 1.59
CA GLU A 142 3.72 -17.64 3.02
C GLU A 142 4.69 -16.49 3.33
N THR A 143 5.82 -16.44 2.64
CA THR A 143 6.83 -15.38 2.84
C THR A 143 6.27 -14.02 2.44
N ALA A 144 5.57 -13.94 1.31
CA ALA A 144 4.97 -12.71 0.84
C ALA A 144 3.85 -12.20 1.78
N SER A 145 3.02 -13.10 2.35
CA SER A 145 2.01 -12.71 3.34
C SER A 145 2.63 -12.17 4.63
N ARG A 146 3.74 -12.74 5.10
CA ARG A 146 4.46 -12.20 6.26
C ARG A 146 5.08 -10.84 5.94
N ALA A 147 5.76 -10.72 4.79
CA ALA A 147 6.37 -9.47 4.35
C ALA A 147 5.32 -8.36 4.19
N SER A 148 4.16 -8.68 3.61
CA SER A 148 3.03 -7.74 3.46
C SER A 148 2.64 -7.11 4.79
N MET A 149 2.44 -7.91 5.83
CA MET A 149 2.07 -7.40 7.15
C MET A 149 3.11 -6.41 7.70
N PHE A 150 4.40 -6.74 7.62
CA PHE A 150 5.48 -5.85 8.07
C PHE A 150 5.55 -4.56 7.24
N LEU A 151 5.38 -4.66 5.92
CA LEU A 151 5.42 -3.51 5.03
C LEU A 151 4.24 -2.55 5.25
N TRP A 152 3.02 -3.07 5.53
CA TRP A 152 1.88 -2.24 5.87
C TRP A 152 2.09 -1.46 7.16
N PHE A 153 2.54 -2.12 8.24
CA PHE A 153 2.86 -1.44 9.50
C PHE A 153 4.04 -0.48 9.35
N GLY A 154 5.07 -0.85 8.58
CA GLY A 154 6.20 0.02 8.26
C GLY A 154 5.78 1.28 7.51
N SER A 155 4.88 1.13 6.51
CA SER A 155 4.32 2.26 5.76
C SER A 155 3.50 3.19 6.65
N LEU A 156 2.70 2.64 7.58
CA LEU A 156 1.95 3.43 8.56
C LEU A 156 2.90 4.19 9.50
N LEU A 157 3.90 3.50 10.06
CA LEU A 157 4.88 4.10 10.96
C LEU A 157 5.65 5.25 10.29
N LEU A 158 6.13 5.04 9.07
CA LEU A 158 6.83 6.09 8.32
C LEU A 158 5.91 7.25 7.97
N GLY A 159 4.63 6.97 7.68
CA GLY A 159 3.64 8.02 7.45
C GLY A 159 3.39 8.88 8.67
N THR A 160 3.26 8.28 9.85
CA THR A 160 3.09 9.02 11.12
C THR A 160 4.36 9.76 11.53
N ALA A 161 5.54 9.16 11.32
CA ALA A 161 6.83 9.82 11.58
C ALA A 161 7.04 11.04 10.67
N LEU A 162 6.62 10.96 9.41
CA LEU A 162 6.74 12.07 8.46
C LEU A 162 5.84 13.26 8.81
N LEU A 163 4.70 13.02 9.47
CA LEU A 163 3.82 14.07 9.96
C LEU A 163 4.32 14.73 11.25
N ALA A 164 5.24 14.08 11.96
CA ALA A 164 5.80 14.54 13.23
C ALA A 164 7.18 15.22 13.07
N ALA A 165 7.77 15.14 11.88
CA ALA A 165 9.09 15.69 11.56
C ALA A 165 9.00 17.10 11.01
#